data_02619fb33aa103d228a624a1eb440f28
#
_entry.id   02619fb33aa103d228a624a1eb440f28
#
_cell.length_a   1.000
_cell.length_b   1.000
_cell.length_c   1.000
_cell.angle_alpha   90.00
_cell.angle_beta   90.00
_cell.angle_gamma   90.00
#
_symmetry.space_group_name_H-M   'P 1'
#
loop_
_entity.id
_entity.type
_entity.pdbx_description
1 polymer ?
#
loop_
_entity_poly.entity_id
_entity_poly.type
_entity_poly.pdbx_seq_one_letter_code
_entity_poly.pdbx_strand_id
1 'polypeptide(L)'
;MSKFEMGQLVATPAALEALEESRQTPIDLLRRHRRGDWGDLSPSDRQSNEEALEDGSRIFSAYILKTGVKLWVITEAQDDSGVRASTCILLPEEY
;
A
#
# COMPACT_ATOMS: atom_id res chain seq x y z
N MET A 1 0.60 -7.07 -13.67
CA MET A 1 1.21 -8.24 -13.02
C MET A 1 1.68 -7.89 -11.61
N SER A 2 1.43 -8.76 -10.64
CA SER A 2 1.82 -8.50 -9.25
C SER A 2 3.28 -8.86 -9.01
N LYS A 3 3.98 -8.01 -8.27
CA LYS A 3 5.37 -8.27 -7.86
C LYS A 3 5.44 -9.05 -6.55
N PHE A 4 4.32 -9.12 -5.81
CA PHE A 4 4.25 -9.79 -4.52
C PHE A 4 2.81 -10.14 -4.19
N GLU A 5 2.63 -11.01 -3.21
CA GLU A 5 1.31 -11.39 -2.70
C GLU A 5 0.82 -10.30 -1.75
N MET A 6 -0.44 -9.90 -1.87
CA MET A 6 -1.01 -8.86 -1.01
C MET A 6 -1.78 -9.41 0.19
N GLY A 7 -2.11 -10.70 0.19
CA GLY A 7 -2.91 -11.29 1.25
C GLY A 7 -4.31 -10.72 1.30
N GLN A 8 -4.90 -10.67 2.48
CA GLN A 8 -6.25 -10.14 2.67
C GLN A 8 -6.24 -8.61 2.48
N LEU A 9 -7.16 -8.11 1.65
CA LEU A 9 -7.26 -6.67 1.38
C LEU A 9 -8.21 -6.03 2.37
N VAL A 10 -7.72 -5.02 3.11
CA VAL A 10 -8.51 -4.30 4.09
C VAL A 10 -8.29 -2.80 3.93
N ALA A 11 -9.24 -2.01 4.42
CA ALA A 11 -9.13 -0.55 4.39
C ALA A 11 -9.88 0.01 5.59
N THR A 12 -9.35 1.09 6.17
CA THR A 12 -10.03 1.74 7.28
C THR A 12 -11.26 2.48 6.78
N PRO A 13 -12.29 2.67 7.62
CA PRO A 13 -13.45 3.47 7.21
C PRO A 13 -13.08 4.87 6.75
N ALA A 14 -12.12 5.52 7.41
CA ALA A 14 -11.67 6.86 7.03
C ALA A 14 -11.00 6.86 5.66
N ALA A 15 -10.21 5.82 5.36
CA ALA A 15 -9.59 5.70 4.04
C ALA A 15 -10.64 5.50 2.95
N LEU A 16 -11.65 4.67 3.21
CA LEU A 16 -12.75 4.46 2.26
C LEU A 16 -13.52 5.75 1.99
N GLU A 17 -13.78 6.53 3.04
CA GLU A 17 -14.45 7.82 2.90
C GLU A 17 -13.62 8.79 2.07
N ALA A 18 -12.31 8.87 2.32
CA ALA A 18 -11.42 9.73 1.55
C ALA A 18 -11.41 9.35 0.06
N LEU A 19 -11.39 8.06 -0.23
CA LEU A 19 -11.43 7.56 -1.60
C LEU A 19 -12.76 7.93 -2.28
N GLU A 20 -13.86 7.76 -1.58
CA GLU A 20 -15.18 8.11 -2.10
C GLU A 20 -15.26 9.59 -2.44
N GLU A 21 -14.78 10.46 -1.55
CA GLU A 21 -14.77 11.91 -1.79
C GLU A 21 -13.93 12.29 -2.99
N SER A 22 -12.86 11.56 -3.27
CA SER A 22 -11.99 11.80 -4.42
C SER A 22 -12.48 11.11 -5.69
N ARG A 23 -13.56 10.34 -5.59
CA ARG A 23 -14.11 9.53 -6.69
C ARG A 23 -13.10 8.52 -7.21
N GLN A 24 -12.36 7.93 -6.29
CA GLN A 24 -11.39 6.88 -6.56
C GLN A 24 -11.77 5.64 -5.78
N THR A 25 -11.26 4.49 -6.18
CA THR A 25 -11.60 3.22 -5.54
C THR A 25 -10.35 2.60 -4.91
N PRO A 26 -10.52 1.69 -3.93
CA PRO A 26 -9.38 0.96 -3.39
C PRO A 26 -8.59 0.23 -4.47
N ILE A 27 -9.27 -0.31 -5.49
CA ILE A 27 -8.62 -1.03 -6.58
C ILE A 27 -7.64 -0.14 -7.34
N ASP A 28 -7.97 1.15 -7.51
CA ASP A 28 -7.07 2.08 -8.19
C ASP A 28 -5.70 2.13 -7.52
N LEU A 29 -5.68 2.16 -6.17
CA LEU A 29 -4.43 2.19 -5.41
C LEU A 29 -3.77 0.84 -5.35
N LEU A 30 -4.54 -0.23 -5.16
CA LEU A 30 -4.01 -1.58 -5.03
C LEU A 30 -3.34 -2.06 -6.32
N ARG A 31 -3.86 -1.67 -7.48
CA ARG A 31 -3.24 -1.98 -8.77
C ARG A 31 -1.86 -1.35 -8.89
N ARG A 32 -1.72 -0.11 -8.45
CA ARG A 32 -0.43 0.58 -8.46
C ARG A 32 0.54 -0.09 -7.51
N HIS A 33 0.08 -0.35 -6.30
CA HIS A 33 0.90 -0.95 -5.24
C HIS A 33 1.46 -2.32 -5.66
N ARG A 34 0.62 -3.22 -6.16
CA ARG A 34 1.05 -4.59 -6.49
C ARG A 34 2.04 -4.66 -7.66
N ARG A 35 2.08 -3.66 -8.51
CA ARG A 35 3.02 -3.66 -9.65
C ARG A 35 4.26 -2.82 -9.41
N GLY A 36 4.44 -2.33 -8.18
CA GLY A 36 5.64 -1.61 -7.80
C GLY A 36 5.63 -0.12 -8.07
N ASP A 37 4.45 0.46 -8.31
CA ASP A 37 4.30 1.91 -8.39
C ASP A 37 4.07 2.42 -6.97
N TRP A 38 5.13 2.76 -6.27
CA TRP A 38 5.10 3.11 -4.85
C TRP A 38 4.52 4.48 -4.55
N GLY A 39 4.26 5.29 -5.57
CA GLY A 39 3.66 6.60 -5.41
C GLY A 39 4.64 7.64 -4.89
N ASP A 40 4.17 8.45 -3.95
CA ASP A 40 4.91 9.61 -3.42
C ASP A 40 5.79 9.22 -2.25
N LEU A 41 6.90 8.54 -2.55
CA LEU A 41 7.89 8.14 -1.55
C LEU A 41 9.25 8.75 -1.84
N SER A 42 10.07 8.90 -0.79
CA SER A 42 11.46 9.30 -0.93
C SER A 42 12.25 8.21 -1.65
N PRO A 43 13.40 8.54 -2.26
CA PRO A 43 14.26 7.51 -2.87
C PRO A 43 14.66 6.41 -1.88
N SER A 44 14.87 6.79 -0.61
CA SER A 44 15.22 5.84 0.46
C SER A 44 14.11 4.83 0.71
N ASP A 45 12.85 5.31 0.79
CA ASP A 45 11.70 4.44 1.00
C ASP A 45 11.44 3.54 -0.21
N ARG A 46 11.65 4.05 -1.42
CA ARG A 46 11.54 3.25 -2.64
C ARG A 46 12.57 2.12 -2.64
N GLN A 47 13.79 2.42 -2.23
CA GLN A 47 14.85 1.42 -2.13
C GLN A 47 14.50 0.35 -1.10
N SER A 48 13.93 0.75 0.03
CA SER A 48 13.49 -0.19 1.05
C SER A 48 12.44 -1.16 0.52
N ASN A 49 11.51 -0.68 -0.32
CA ASN A 49 10.50 -1.54 -0.93
C ASN A 49 11.13 -2.54 -1.91
N GLU A 50 12.11 -2.09 -2.71
CA GLU A 50 12.78 -3.00 -3.65
C GLU A 50 13.52 -4.10 -2.89
N GLU A 51 14.15 -3.78 -1.78
CA GLU A 51 14.80 -4.76 -0.91
C GLU A 51 13.77 -5.70 -0.28
N ALA A 52 12.60 -5.15 0.10
CA ALA A 52 11.54 -5.92 0.72
C ALA A 52 10.95 -6.98 -0.23
N LEU A 53 10.97 -6.73 -1.53
CA LEU A 53 10.53 -7.72 -2.51
C LEU A 53 11.38 -8.99 -2.43
N GLU A 54 12.65 -8.84 -2.07
CA GLU A 54 13.59 -9.96 -1.97
C GLU A 54 13.64 -10.57 -0.57
N ASP A 55 13.66 -9.72 0.47
CA ASP A 55 13.86 -10.22 1.83
C ASP A 55 12.57 -10.49 2.61
N GLY A 56 11.40 -10.17 2.03
CA GLY A 56 10.12 -10.44 2.66
C GLY A 56 9.67 -9.42 3.69
N SER A 57 10.35 -8.28 3.79
CA SER A 57 9.98 -7.21 4.71
C SER A 57 8.68 -6.53 4.28
N ARG A 58 8.13 -5.68 5.15
CA ARG A 58 6.91 -4.92 4.90
C ARG A 58 7.09 -3.99 3.68
N ILE A 59 6.04 -3.91 2.85
CA ILE A 59 6.01 -3.04 1.67
C ILE A 59 5.04 -1.89 1.90
N PHE A 60 5.43 -0.70 1.50
CA PHE A 60 4.73 0.53 1.82
C PHE A 60 4.63 1.45 0.60
N SER A 61 3.42 1.91 0.28
CA SER A 61 3.20 2.92 -0.76
C SER A 61 2.46 4.12 -0.19
N ALA A 62 2.65 5.28 -0.80
CA ALA A 62 1.93 6.50 -0.44
C ALA A 62 1.37 7.13 -1.70
N TYR A 63 0.06 7.41 -1.70
CA TYR A 63 -0.61 8.00 -2.86
C TYR A 63 -1.34 9.25 -2.46
N ILE A 64 -1.25 10.27 -3.31
CA ILE A 64 -1.99 11.52 -3.10
C ILE A 64 -3.25 11.44 -3.95
N LEU A 65 -4.41 11.50 -3.31
CA LEU A 65 -5.70 11.45 -3.99
C LEU A 65 -5.97 12.77 -4.73
N LYS A 66 -6.95 12.76 -5.61
CA LYS A 66 -7.32 13.95 -6.38
C LYS A 66 -7.73 15.13 -5.49
N THR A 67 -8.23 14.84 -4.30
CA THR A 67 -8.59 15.87 -3.30
C THR A 67 -7.38 16.42 -2.56
N GLY A 68 -6.21 15.82 -2.72
CA GLY A 68 -4.99 16.20 -2.00
C GLY A 68 -4.75 15.39 -0.73
N VAL A 69 -5.69 14.53 -0.35
CA VAL A 69 -5.51 13.66 0.82
C VAL A 69 -4.51 12.56 0.49
N LYS A 70 -3.58 12.30 1.42
CA LYS A 70 -2.59 11.23 1.26
C LYS A 70 -3.10 9.97 1.95
N LEU A 71 -3.00 8.84 1.25
CA LEU A 71 -3.28 7.53 1.82
C LEU A 71 -2.03 6.67 1.74
N TRP A 72 -1.87 5.80 2.73
CA TRP A 72 -0.82 4.79 2.74
C TRP A 72 -1.42 3.42 2.42
N VAL A 73 -0.63 2.59 1.73
CA VAL A 73 -0.98 1.20 1.46
C VAL A 73 0.17 0.37 1.99
N ILE A 74 -0.10 -0.47 2.99
CA ILE A 74 0.94 -1.24 3.68
C ILE A 74 0.63 -2.73 3.57
N THR A 75 1.59 -3.50 3.04
CA THR A 75 1.52 -4.95 3.00
C THR A 75 2.43 -5.52 4.09
N GLU A 76 1.88 -6.41 4.92
CA GLU A 76 2.62 -7.02 6.02
C GLU A 76 3.84 -7.80 5.51
N ALA A 77 4.84 -7.92 6.38
CA ALA A 77 6.01 -8.74 6.11
C ALA A 77 5.60 -10.21 6.00
N GLN A 78 6.42 -10.98 5.29
CA GLN A 78 6.23 -12.43 5.22
C GLN A 78 6.42 -13.07 6.60
N ASP A 79 5.56 -14.05 6.88
CA ASP A 79 5.74 -14.88 8.08
C ASP A 79 6.77 -15.99 7.80
N ASP A 80 6.94 -16.92 8.75
CA ASP A 80 7.89 -18.02 8.63
C ASP A 80 7.60 -18.93 7.44
N SER A 81 6.35 -18.92 6.94
CA SER A 81 5.94 -19.71 5.77
C SER A 81 6.09 -18.93 4.46
N GLY A 82 6.56 -17.69 4.52
CA GLY A 82 6.67 -16.83 3.34
C GLY A 82 5.37 -16.18 2.93
N VAL A 83 4.37 -16.15 3.81
CA VAL A 83 3.03 -15.61 3.52
C VAL A 83 2.88 -14.20 4.07
N ARG A 84 2.37 -13.29 3.24
CA ARG A 84 2.00 -11.93 3.66
C ARG A 84 0.53 -11.94 4.04
N ALA A 85 0.23 -11.62 5.29
CA ALA A 85 -1.12 -11.77 5.84
C ALA A 85 -2.15 -10.82 5.23
N SER A 86 -1.78 -9.56 5.03
CA SER A 86 -2.76 -8.57 4.58
C SER A 86 -2.10 -7.34 3.97
N THR A 87 -2.92 -6.58 3.23
CA THR A 87 -2.57 -5.25 2.73
C THR A 87 -3.68 -4.32 3.19
N CYS A 88 -3.30 -3.24 3.86
CA CYS A 88 -4.23 -2.26 4.43
C CYS A 88 -4.06 -0.88 3.81
N ILE A 89 -5.20 -0.25 3.47
CA ILE A 89 -5.24 1.15 3.04
C ILE A 89 -5.69 1.97 4.25
N LEU A 90 -4.91 2.98 4.62
CA LEU A 90 -5.20 3.80 5.79
C LEU A 90 -4.66 5.22 5.62
N LEU A 91 -5.13 6.12 6.48
CA LEU A 91 -4.55 7.47 6.56
C LEU A 91 -3.23 7.40 7.33
N PRO A 92 -2.23 8.25 7.00
CA PRO A 92 -0.96 8.25 7.73
C PRO A 92 -1.11 8.41 9.24
N GLU A 93 -2.06 9.24 9.69
CA GLU A 93 -2.30 9.47 11.11
C GLU A 93 -2.93 8.28 11.83
N GLU A 94 -3.42 7.30 11.09
CA GLU A 94 -3.98 6.08 11.67
C GLU A 94 -2.93 5.00 11.92
N TYR A 95 -1.75 5.23 11.42
CA TYR A 95 -0.65 4.26 11.57
C TYR A 95 0.08 4.43 12.94
#